data_12c3ba47f898d65595fdce8594e3d0b0
#
_entry.id   12c3ba47f898d65595fdce8594e3d0b0
#
_cell.length_a   1.000
_cell.length_b   1.000
_cell.length_c   1.000
_cell.angle_alpha   90.00
_cell.angle_beta   90.00
_cell.angle_gamma   90.00
#
_symmetry.space_group_name_H-M   'P 1'
#
loop_
_entity.id
_entity.type
_entity.pdbx_description
1 polymer ?
#
loop_
_entity_poly.entity_id
_entity_poly.type
_entity_poly.pdbx_seq_one_letter_code
_entity_poly.pdbx_strand_id
1 'polypeptide(L)'
;YAAGECSHTGVHGANRLASNSLLEALVFSRSAAEDITRKIKKYGRKTIGREPVHKPIEGKAMPHGFRSRIREIMQDAYFVLPKPEKYEESYQEVESIVNQLFSEDYEITSDLVEAKSIAVVASIILDEVREGINL
;
A
#
# COMPACT_ATOMS: atom_id res chain seq x y z
N TYR A 1 -0.68 16.83 -0.81
CA TYR A 1 -1.75 16.68 -1.80
C TYR A 1 -1.58 15.38 -2.56
N ALA A 2 -2.69 14.74 -2.89
CA ALA A 2 -2.76 13.59 -3.76
C ALA A 2 -3.91 13.80 -4.76
N ALA A 3 -3.79 13.25 -5.95
CA ALA A 3 -4.81 13.29 -6.98
C ALA A 3 -4.74 12.03 -7.86
N GLY A 4 -5.85 11.64 -8.47
CA GLY A 4 -5.96 10.38 -9.20
C GLY A 4 -6.20 9.18 -8.29
N GLU A 5 -5.95 7.98 -8.76
CA GLU A 5 -6.25 6.73 -8.03
C GLU A 5 -5.62 6.66 -6.63
N CYS A 6 -4.41 7.19 -6.46
CA CYS A 6 -3.71 7.21 -5.17
C CYS A 6 -4.35 8.11 -4.11
N SER A 7 -5.32 8.96 -4.48
CA SER A 7 -5.95 9.90 -3.54
C SER A 7 -7.14 9.32 -2.79
N HIS A 8 -7.69 8.21 -3.25
CA HIS A 8 -8.87 7.55 -2.67
C HIS A 8 -9.97 8.55 -2.26
N THR A 9 -10.46 9.33 -3.22
CA THR A 9 -11.39 10.44 -2.96
C THR A 9 -12.78 10.00 -2.47
N GLY A 10 -13.13 8.73 -2.62
CA GLY A 10 -14.45 8.20 -2.30
C GLY A 10 -15.58 8.61 -3.25
N VAL A 11 -15.29 9.41 -4.28
CA VAL A 11 -16.32 9.97 -5.19
C VAL A 11 -17.04 8.89 -6.00
N HIS A 12 -16.39 7.75 -6.24
CA HIS A 12 -16.91 6.70 -7.10
C HIS A 12 -17.63 5.57 -6.36
N GLY A 13 -17.74 5.64 -5.04
CA GLY A 13 -18.30 4.55 -4.24
C GLY A 13 -17.50 3.25 -4.36
N ALA A 14 -18.17 2.11 -4.29
CA ALA A 14 -17.52 0.80 -4.30
C ALA A 14 -16.95 0.40 -5.66
N ASN A 15 -17.44 0.96 -6.77
CA ASN A 15 -16.99 0.60 -8.11
C ASN A 15 -16.97 1.81 -9.04
N ARG A 16 -15.79 2.13 -9.56
CA ARG A 16 -15.57 3.24 -10.48
C ARG A 16 -15.87 2.84 -11.93
N LEU A 17 -16.60 3.68 -12.66
CA LEU A 17 -16.74 3.56 -14.10
C LEU A 17 -15.40 3.86 -14.79
N ALA A 18 -15.02 3.03 -15.76
CA ALA A 18 -13.71 3.04 -16.39
C ALA A 18 -13.26 4.41 -16.94
N SER A 19 -14.17 5.18 -17.55
CA SER A 19 -13.88 6.50 -18.12
C SER A 19 -13.72 7.62 -17.08
N ASN A 20 -14.18 7.42 -15.85
CA ASN A 20 -14.22 8.48 -14.84
C ASN A 20 -12.87 8.69 -14.14
N SER A 21 -11.93 7.76 -14.24
CA SER A 21 -10.61 7.88 -13.59
C SER A 21 -9.80 9.06 -14.11
N LEU A 22 -9.78 9.24 -15.43
CA LEU A 22 -9.05 10.37 -16.03
C LEU A 22 -9.70 11.71 -15.66
N LEU A 23 -11.03 11.75 -15.67
CA LEU A 23 -11.77 12.94 -15.30
C LEU A 23 -11.54 13.31 -13.83
N GLU A 24 -11.57 12.33 -12.93
CA GLU A 24 -11.21 12.51 -11.52
C GLU A 24 -9.80 13.09 -11.38
N ALA A 25 -8.80 12.47 -12.01
CA ALA A 25 -7.43 12.93 -11.96
C ALA A 25 -7.28 14.38 -12.42
N LEU A 26 -7.93 14.78 -13.51
CA LEU A 26 -7.88 16.16 -14.05
C LEU A 26 -8.55 17.17 -13.10
N VAL A 27 -9.74 16.87 -12.61
CA VAL A 27 -10.51 17.80 -11.76
C VAL A 27 -9.80 18.01 -10.41
N PHE A 28 -9.41 16.93 -9.74
CA PHE A 28 -8.76 17.04 -8.42
C PHE A 28 -7.32 17.57 -8.50
N SER A 29 -6.57 17.26 -9.57
CA SER A 29 -5.25 17.87 -9.78
C SER A 29 -5.34 19.37 -9.99
N ARG A 30 -6.33 19.85 -10.74
CA ARG A 30 -6.58 21.29 -10.91
C ARG A 30 -6.93 21.95 -9.57
N SER A 31 -7.85 21.36 -8.82
CA SER A 31 -8.24 21.87 -7.50
C SER A 31 -7.07 21.92 -6.53
N ALA A 32 -6.23 20.89 -6.52
CA ALA A 32 -5.02 20.83 -5.70
C ALA A 32 -4.02 21.94 -6.13
N ALA A 33 -3.80 22.14 -7.42
CA ALA A 33 -2.90 23.18 -7.93
C ALA A 33 -3.37 24.59 -7.58
N GLU A 34 -4.67 24.86 -7.67
CA GLU A 34 -5.25 26.14 -7.27
C GLU A 34 -5.07 26.41 -5.76
N ASP A 35 -5.30 25.40 -4.92
CA ASP A 35 -5.12 25.53 -3.47
C ASP A 35 -3.65 25.69 -3.08
N ILE A 36 -2.74 24.93 -3.68
CA ILE A 36 -1.29 25.08 -3.50
C ILE A 36 -0.86 26.50 -3.87
N THR A 37 -1.29 26.99 -5.03
CA THR A 37 -0.95 28.35 -5.50
C THR A 37 -1.44 29.42 -4.52
N ARG A 38 -2.66 29.27 -4.03
CA ARG A 38 -3.23 30.19 -3.03
C ARG A 38 -2.44 30.16 -1.72
N LYS A 39 -2.07 28.98 -1.25
CA LYS A 39 -1.28 28.79 -0.01
C LYS A 39 0.13 29.35 -0.14
N ILE A 40 0.79 29.13 -1.26
CA ILE A 40 2.12 29.71 -1.52
C ILE A 40 2.06 31.24 -1.53
N LYS A 41 1.06 31.85 -2.18
CA LYS A 41 0.87 33.29 -2.18
C LYS A 41 0.63 33.85 -0.78
N LYS A 42 -0.12 33.14 0.06
CA LYS A 42 -0.47 33.59 1.41
C LYS A 42 0.64 33.37 2.44
N TYR A 43 1.33 32.26 2.39
CA TYR A 43 2.26 31.84 3.45
C TYR A 43 3.72 31.77 3.01
N GLY A 44 4.01 32.04 1.74
CA GLY A 44 5.33 31.86 1.16
C GLY A 44 5.66 30.36 0.93
N ARG A 45 6.80 30.14 0.28
CA ARG A 45 7.31 28.79 0.01
C ARG A 45 8.06 28.29 1.26
N LYS A 46 7.50 27.38 2.00
CA LYS A 46 8.25 26.69 3.07
C LYS A 46 9.14 25.62 2.45
N THR A 47 10.43 25.86 2.47
CA THR A 47 11.40 24.81 2.16
C THR A 47 11.50 23.91 3.39
N ILE A 48 11.06 22.67 3.29
CA ILE A 48 11.32 21.68 4.32
C ILE A 48 12.77 21.25 4.12
N GLY A 49 13.69 21.96 4.74
CA GLY A 49 15.11 21.65 4.74
C GLY A 49 15.44 20.50 5.68
N ARG A 50 14.85 19.34 5.44
CA ARG A 50 15.36 18.11 6.00
C ARG A 50 15.99 17.32 4.86
N GLU A 51 17.29 17.39 4.76
CA GLU A 51 18.00 16.32 4.06
C GLU A 51 17.65 15.02 4.78
N PRO A 52 17.17 14.00 4.04
CA PRO A 52 17.00 12.70 4.63
C PRO A 52 18.37 12.25 5.15
N VAL A 53 18.52 12.16 6.45
CA VAL A 53 19.69 11.56 7.06
C VAL A 53 19.62 10.06 6.77
N HIS A 54 20.13 9.66 5.62
CA HIS A 54 20.37 8.26 5.34
C HIS A 54 21.53 7.78 6.23
N LYS A 55 21.22 7.42 7.47
CA LYS A 55 22.12 6.54 8.22
C LYS A 55 21.93 5.16 7.60
N PRO A 56 23.00 4.51 7.14
CA PRO A 56 22.93 3.09 6.81
C PRO A 56 22.40 2.39 8.06
N ILE A 57 21.24 1.77 7.98
CA ILE A 57 20.78 0.91 9.06
C ILE A 57 21.50 -0.39 8.83
N GLU A 58 22.54 -0.63 9.64
CA GLU A 58 23.19 -1.92 9.71
C GLU A 58 22.17 -2.94 10.21
N GLY A 59 21.84 -3.90 9.40
CA GLY A 59 20.87 -4.93 9.70
C GLY A 59 21.32 -6.27 9.11
N LYS A 60 20.64 -7.32 9.49
CA LYS A 60 20.89 -8.64 8.90
C LYS A 60 20.28 -8.72 7.49
N ALA A 61 20.85 -9.58 6.64
CA ALA A 61 20.28 -9.85 5.34
C ALA A 61 18.87 -10.47 5.48
N MET A 62 17.90 -9.93 4.74
CA MET A 62 16.55 -10.50 4.68
C MET A 62 16.58 -11.85 3.97
N PRO A 63 15.92 -12.90 4.49
CA PRO A 63 15.75 -14.16 3.78
C PRO A 63 15.04 -13.96 2.43
N HIS A 64 15.45 -14.71 1.43
CA HIS A 64 14.79 -14.68 0.12
C HIS A 64 13.44 -15.40 0.15
N GLY A 65 12.56 -15.02 -0.77
CA GLY A 65 11.33 -15.76 -1.04
C GLY A 65 10.04 -15.18 -0.48
N PHE A 66 10.08 -14.19 0.42
CA PHE A 66 8.86 -13.57 0.97
C PHE A 66 7.89 -13.10 -0.11
N ARG A 67 8.37 -12.38 -1.12
CA ARG A 67 7.54 -11.85 -2.20
C ARG A 67 6.86 -12.96 -3.02
N SER A 68 7.59 -14.03 -3.33
CA SER A 68 7.05 -15.16 -4.06
C SER A 68 6.03 -15.90 -3.22
N ARG A 69 6.34 -16.12 -1.95
CA ARG A 69 5.43 -16.80 -1.04
C ARG A 69 4.11 -16.04 -0.83
N ILE A 70 4.17 -14.73 -0.61
CA ILE A 70 2.95 -13.91 -0.49
C ILE A 70 2.10 -13.99 -1.76
N ARG A 71 2.71 -13.96 -2.95
CA ARG A 71 1.98 -14.11 -4.22
C ARG A 71 1.27 -15.47 -4.33
N GLU A 72 1.91 -16.55 -3.92
CA GLU A 72 1.31 -17.89 -3.90
C GLU A 72 0.12 -17.94 -2.94
N ILE A 73 0.29 -17.42 -1.71
CA ILE A 73 -0.77 -17.34 -0.72
C ILE A 73 -1.97 -16.57 -1.27
N MET A 74 -1.73 -15.39 -1.82
CA MET A 74 -2.79 -14.55 -2.36
C MET A 74 -3.47 -15.16 -3.57
N GLN A 75 -2.75 -15.94 -4.39
CA GLN A 75 -3.33 -16.68 -5.50
C GLN A 75 -4.35 -17.72 -5.01
N ASP A 76 -4.07 -18.41 -3.90
CA ASP A 76 -4.97 -19.41 -3.32
C ASP A 76 -6.12 -18.78 -2.54
N ALA A 77 -5.89 -17.67 -1.86
CA ALA A 77 -6.87 -17.07 -0.94
C ALA A 77 -7.82 -16.05 -1.59
N TYR A 78 -7.36 -15.31 -2.62
CA TYR A 78 -8.09 -14.11 -3.07
C TYR A 78 -8.28 -14.02 -4.59
N PHE A 79 -7.27 -14.37 -5.40
CA PHE A 79 -7.34 -14.13 -6.83
C PHE A 79 -8.33 -15.07 -7.56
N VAL A 80 -8.29 -15.10 -8.86
CA VAL A 80 -9.27 -15.57 -9.86
C VAL A 80 -10.11 -16.79 -9.47
N LEU A 81 -9.53 -17.75 -8.75
CA LEU A 81 -10.22 -18.97 -8.24
C LEU A 81 -9.83 -19.19 -6.78
N PRO A 82 -10.35 -18.38 -5.87
CA PRO A 82 -10.01 -18.50 -4.45
C PRO A 82 -10.48 -19.84 -3.89
N LYS A 83 -9.71 -20.37 -2.94
CA LYS A 83 -10.00 -21.60 -2.22
C LYS A 83 -10.44 -21.24 -0.79
N PRO A 84 -11.75 -21.14 -0.53
CA PRO A 84 -12.24 -20.72 0.78
C PRO A 84 -11.70 -21.55 1.95
N GLU A 85 -11.47 -22.85 1.72
CA GLU A 85 -10.91 -23.76 2.71
C GLU A 85 -9.47 -23.43 3.12
N LYS A 86 -8.75 -22.67 2.30
CA LYS A 86 -7.38 -22.24 2.59
C LYS A 86 -7.28 -20.83 3.18
N TYR A 87 -8.40 -20.13 3.27
CA TYR A 87 -8.39 -18.73 3.63
C TYR A 87 -7.76 -18.49 5.01
N GLU A 88 -8.19 -19.22 6.04
CA GLU A 88 -7.70 -19.01 7.40
C GLU A 88 -6.21 -19.35 7.55
N GLU A 89 -5.74 -20.41 6.90
CA GLU A 89 -4.31 -20.75 6.83
C GLU A 89 -3.51 -19.63 6.14
N SER A 90 -4.01 -19.13 5.02
CA SER A 90 -3.42 -18.05 4.26
C SER A 90 -3.33 -16.76 5.06
N TYR A 91 -4.39 -16.42 5.77
CA TYR A 91 -4.45 -15.25 6.64
C TYR A 91 -3.38 -15.31 7.73
N GLN A 92 -3.31 -16.42 8.46
CA GLN A 92 -2.34 -16.61 9.53
C GLN A 92 -0.90 -16.60 9.02
N GLU A 93 -0.65 -17.15 7.83
CA GLU A 93 0.68 -17.14 7.24
C GLU A 93 1.10 -15.71 6.81
N VAL A 94 0.22 -14.92 6.22
CA VAL A 94 0.51 -13.51 5.87
C VAL A 94 0.80 -12.70 7.12
N GLU A 95 0.00 -12.85 8.19
CA GLU A 95 0.22 -12.17 9.47
C GLU A 95 1.58 -12.56 10.08
N SER A 96 1.96 -13.83 10.01
CA SER A 96 3.29 -14.28 10.44
C SER A 96 4.42 -13.64 9.65
N ILE A 97 4.26 -13.53 8.32
CA ILE A 97 5.24 -12.85 7.45
C ILE A 97 5.33 -11.36 7.78
N VAL A 98 4.20 -10.68 7.97
CA VAL A 98 4.17 -9.26 8.37
C VAL A 98 4.93 -9.10 9.68
N ASN A 99 4.59 -9.88 10.70
CA ASN A 99 5.25 -9.82 11.99
C ASN A 99 6.76 -10.03 11.88
N GLN A 100 7.21 -11.03 11.13
CA GLN A 100 8.63 -11.30 10.91
C GLN A 100 9.34 -10.13 10.21
N LEU A 101 8.74 -9.58 9.14
CA LEU A 101 9.34 -8.49 8.39
C LEU A 101 9.46 -7.19 9.19
N PHE A 102 8.58 -6.96 10.17
CA PHE A 102 8.56 -5.72 10.94
C PHE A 102 9.21 -5.82 12.32
N SER A 103 9.35 -7.01 12.89
CA SER A 103 10.00 -7.22 14.18
C SER A 103 11.53 -7.34 14.10
N GLU A 104 12.06 -7.62 12.92
CA GLU A 104 13.47 -7.89 12.73
C GLU A 104 14.21 -6.69 12.11
N ASP A 105 15.43 -6.46 12.57
CA ASP A 105 16.30 -5.41 12.02
C ASP A 105 17.00 -5.93 10.76
N TYR A 106 16.36 -5.77 9.63
CA TYR A 106 16.95 -6.07 8.33
C TYR A 106 17.64 -4.86 7.71
N GLU A 107 18.69 -5.10 6.94
CA GLU A 107 19.31 -4.07 6.10
C GLU A 107 18.28 -3.48 5.14
N ILE A 108 18.25 -2.14 5.04
CA ILE A 108 17.30 -1.46 4.15
C ILE A 108 17.74 -1.62 2.71
N THR A 109 17.05 -2.50 2.00
CA THR A 109 17.22 -2.75 0.56
C THR A 109 15.89 -2.51 -0.16
N SER A 110 15.94 -2.35 -1.49
CA SER A 110 14.71 -2.30 -2.30
C SER A 110 13.86 -3.56 -2.14
N ASP A 111 14.50 -4.73 -2.01
CA ASP A 111 13.81 -6.01 -1.82
C ASP A 111 13.07 -6.07 -0.49
N LEU A 112 13.65 -5.55 0.60
CA LEU A 112 12.97 -5.41 1.90
C LEU A 112 11.77 -4.47 1.80
N VAL A 113 11.92 -3.31 1.17
CA VAL A 113 10.83 -2.34 1.01
C VAL A 113 9.69 -2.92 0.20
N GLU A 114 9.99 -3.63 -0.88
CA GLU A 114 8.98 -4.30 -1.70
C GLU A 114 8.31 -5.47 -0.94
N ALA A 115 9.07 -6.27 -0.17
CA ALA A 115 8.53 -7.36 0.63
C ALA A 115 7.59 -6.83 1.72
N LYS A 116 7.98 -5.78 2.44
CA LYS A 116 7.11 -5.11 3.43
C LYS A 116 5.85 -4.54 2.79
N SER A 117 5.98 -3.89 1.65
CA SER A 117 4.84 -3.28 0.96
C SER A 117 3.82 -4.32 0.50
N ILE A 118 4.26 -5.42 -0.14
CA ILE A 118 3.36 -6.48 -0.59
C ILE A 118 2.73 -7.24 0.57
N ALA A 119 3.46 -7.43 1.69
CA ALA A 119 2.94 -8.07 2.89
C ALA A 119 1.80 -7.27 3.53
N VAL A 120 1.98 -5.96 3.70
CA VAL A 120 0.95 -5.06 4.23
C VAL A 120 -0.28 -5.01 3.32
N VAL A 121 -0.09 -4.93 2.01
CA VAL A 121 -1.23 -4.94 1.07
C VAL A 121 -1.98 -6.27 1.13
N ALA A 122 -1.27 -7.39 1.23
CA ALA A 122 -1.90 -8.71 1.35
C ALA A 122 -2.70 -8.85 2.65
N SER A 123 -2.16 -8.38 3.79
CA SER A 123 -2.85 -8.36 5.08
C SER A 123 -4.15 -7.55 4.99
N ILE A 124 -4.10 -6.32 4.48
CA ILE A 124 -5.29 -5.47 4.33
C ILE A 124 -6.36 -6.13 3.45
N ILE A 125 -5.97 -6.74 2.32
CA ILE A 125 -6.93 -7.41 1.44
C ILE A 125 -7.59 -8.60 2.14
N LEU A 126 -6.81 -9.39 2.87
CA LEU A 126 -7.35 -10.54 3.60
C LEU A 126 -8.24 -10.11 4.77
N ASP A 127 -7.93 -9.02 5.47
CA ASP A 127 -8.80 -8.45 6.49
C ASP A 127 -10.16 -8.06 5.92
N GLU A 128 -10.19 -7.35 4.81
CA GLU A 128 -11.42 -6.94 4.11
C GLU A 128 -12.26 -8.15 3.66
N VAL A 129 -11.61 -9.19 3.14
CA VAL A 129 -12.29 -10.44 2.77
C VAL A 129 -12.88 -11.13 4.00
N ARG A 130 -12.17 -11.13 5.13
CA ARG A 130 -12.62 -11.72 6.39
C ARG A 130 -13.86 -11.01 6.94
N GLU A 131 -13.86 -9.68 6.91
CA GLU A 131 -15.02 -8.89 7.32
C GLU A 131 -16.22 -9.12 6.39
N GLY A 132 -16.01 -9.25 5.08
CA GLY A 132 -17.05 -9.56 4.11
C GLY A 132 -17.63 -10.97 4.18
N ILE A 133 -16.86 -11.94 4.68
CA ILE A 133 -17.34 -13.32 4.90
C ILE A 133 -18.25 -13.40 6.14
N ASN A 134 -18.11 -12.47 7.07
CA ASN A 134 -18.92 -12.42 8.30
C ASN A 134 -20.22 -11.60 8.14
N LEU A 135 -20.51 -11.09 6.93
CA LEU A 135 -21.73 -10.41 6.55
C LEU A 135 -22.66 -11.35 5.79
#